data_c6fba2556c7f1711ab48782ac3c19c91
#
_entry.id   c6fba2556c7f1711ab48782ac3c19c91
#
_cell.length_a   1.000
_cell.length_b   1.000
_cell.length_c   1.000
_cell.angle_alpha   90.00
_cell.angle_beta   90.00
_cell.angle_gamma   90.00
#
_symmetry.space_group_name_H-M   'P 1'
#
loop_
_entity.id
_entity.type
_entity.pdbx_description
1 polymer ?
#
loop_
_entity_poly.entity_id
_entity_poly.type
_entity_poly.pdbx_seq_one_letter_code
_entity_poly.pdbx_strand_id
1 'polypeptide(L)'
;MVKYQELWNEENTNIRERYDLAMERILEIPSEERVAEPYRSYFNQMAAFTAQIEELARLQLREDLDGFTLEELQQLNHKLYADILPEHYAESYADPAYAVRMLGADLGPLLSAFYAQFRAAIVFAYECRLTDIAILCETLIEIYNMFEDGEPQARAVRDVLYWFFSDYTDVTLTYRIREQLDPGLSFAKDIIMESDLNDLRYLYRFGEYISDSELQIASYLNSLPEETIEKMASTYTEGYRKGFDVMGRDLSKKKTVSIRYELGFERMIRAAIRQFEEMGLEVILYRAAVWSVTMSPNRRIGYHGTSANMQFDYDHRYDSALYMGNAFKERKLSILKAAYEQYSELASWCAGPAVVETFGEEGFTPVNKKTALALNDHQQELTLAYANESRQVINQYMPGDETSFTIIAFPKPEIGPDFEDIFRETIAINTLDYEKYQKIQQKLIDALDKADHVEI
;
A
#
# COMPACT_ATOMS: atom_id res chain seq x y z
N MET A 1 -16.64 -16.21 11.44
CA MET A 1 -15.50 -15.83 10.58
C MET A 1 -14.24 -15.94 11.42
N VAL A 2 -13.15 -16.49 10.90
CA VAL A 2 -11.86 -16.51 11.62
C VAL A 2 -11.34 -15.08 11.63
N LYS A 3 -10.96 -14.53 12.79
CA LYS A 3 -10.37 -13.19 12.86
C LYS A 3 -9.07 -13.16 12.04
N TYR A 4 -8.78 -12.07 11.36
CA TYR A 4 -7.57 -11.94 10.53
C TYR A 4 -6.28 -12.32 11.29
N GLN A 5 -6.15 -11.93 12.56
CA GLN A 5 -5.01 -12.28 13.40
C GLN A 5 -4.84 -13.80 13.59
N GLU A 6 -5.95 -14.55 13.63
CA GLU A 6 -5.92 -16.01 13.79
C GLU A 6 -5.30 -16.72 12.58
N LEU A 7 -5.33 -16.07 11.39
CA LEU A 7 -4.69 -16.62 10.18
C LEU A 7 -3.17 -16.77 10.34
N TRP A 8 -2.56 -15.96 11.20
CA TRP A 8 -1.11 -15.93 11.40
C TRP A 8 -0.65 -16.73 12.64
N ASN A 9 -1.57 -17.28 13.44
CA ASN A 9 -1.23 -17.94 14.72
C ASN A 9 -0.23 -19.09 14.56
N GLU A 10 -0.41 -19.95 13.55
CA GLU A 10 0.50 -21.06 13.29
C GLU A 10 1.86 -20.58 12.83
N GLU A 11 1.90 -19.66 11.88
CA GLU A 11 3.13 -19.08 11.35
C GLU A 11 3.88 -18.31 12.44
N ASN A 12 3.17 -17.47 13.20
CA ASN A 12 3.73 -16.72 14.31
C ASN A 12 4.28 -17.63 15.42
N THR A 13 3.63 -18.77 15.67
CA THR A 13 4.15 -19.75 16.63
C THR A 13 5.45 -20.37 16.12
N ASN A 14 5.51 -20.72 14.85
CA ASN A 14 6.68 -21.35 14.23
C ASN A 14 7.88 -20.41 14.14
N ILE A 15 7.65 -19.10 13.90
CA ILE A 15 8.74 -18.10 13.78
C ILE A 15 9.15 -17.50 15.11
N ARG A 16 8.40 -17.72 16.20
CA ARG A 16 8.52 -16.99 17.46
C ARG A 16 9.94 -16.94 18.02
N GLU A 17 10.61 -18.07 18.08
CA GLU A 17 11.98 -18.13 18.60
C GLU A 17 12.96 -17.28 17.76
N ARG A 18 12.87 -17.36 16.44
CA ARG A 18 13.71 -16.55 15.52
C ARG A 18 13.41 -15.06 15.67
N TYR A 19 12.14 -14.70 15.75
CA TYR A 19 11.71 -13.32 15.97
C TYR A 19 12.26 -12.78 17.29
N ASP A 20 12.08 -13.50 18.41
CA ASP A 20 12.53 -13.06 19.72
C ASP A 20 14.07 -12.90 19.77
N LEU A 21 14.85 -13.86 19.20
CA LEU A 21 16.29 -13.78 19.13
C LEU A 21 16.76 -12.60 18.25
N ALA A 22 16.12 -12.34 17.12
CA ALA A 22 16.47 -11.22 16.26
C ALA A 22 16.18 -9.88 16.94
N MET A 23 15.04 -9.76 17.64
CA MET A 23 14.71 -8.58 18.43
C MET A 23 15.72 -8.34 19.55
N GLU A 24 16.01 -9.35 20.37
CA GLU A 24 16.98 -9.26 21.45
C GLU A 24 18.34 -8.79 20.92
N ARG A 25 18.82 -9.40 19.83
CA ARG A 25 20.12 -9.05 19.21
C ARG A 25 20.18 -7.59 18.73
N ILE A 26 19.10 -7.08 18.11
CA ILE A 26 19.10 -5.69 17.65
C ILE A 26 19.03 -4.71 18.81
N LEU A 27 18.26 -5.00 19.86
CA LEU A 27 18.12 -4.14 21.03
C LEU A 27 19.42 -4.05 21.86
N GLU A 28 20.36 -5.00 21.71
CA GLU A 28 21.67 -4.94 22.31
C GLU A 28 22.65 -4.00 21.57
N ILE A 29 22.45 -3.76 20.25
CA ILE A 29 23.36 -2.97 19.41
C ILE A 29 23.74 -1.62 20.03
N PRO A 30 22.82 -0.80 20.60
CA PRO A 30 23.17 0.49 21.16
C PRO A 30 24.13 0.41 22.37
N SER A 31 24.23 -0.74 23.04
CA SER A 31 25.14 -0.96 24.16
C SER A 31 26.54 -1.42 23.73
N GLU A 32 26.73 -1.70 22.44
CA GLU A 32 27.99 -2.19 21.88
C GLU A 32 28.87 -1.07 21.30
N GLU A 33 30.17 -1.22 21.40
CA GLU A 33 31.16 -0.31 20.80
C GLU A 33 31.91 -0.96 19.61
N ARG A 34 31.28 -1.99 18.98
CA ARG A 34 31.96 -2.78 17.94
C ARG A 34 32.02 -2.04 16.60
N VAL A 35 31.00 -1.21 16.32
CA VAL A 35 30.95 -0.44 15.08
C VAL A 35 31.35 1.00 15.33
N ALA A 36 32.24 1.55 14.50
CA ALA A 36 32.69 2.93 14.59
C ALA A 36 31.69 3.92 14.01
N GLU A 37 31.79 5.20 14.42
CA GLU A 37 31.10 6.29 13.75
C GLU A 37 31.63 6.43 12.30
N PRO A 38 30.77 6.85 11.35
CA PRO A 38 29.37 7.29 11.54
C PRO A 38 28.33 6.16 11.50
N TYR A 39 28.73 4.92 11.25
CA TYR A 39 27.83 3.78 11.07
C TYR A 39 27.15 3.38 12.37
N ARG A 40 27.81 3.55 13.51
CA ARG A 40 27.19 3.29 14.82
C ARG A 40 25.92 4.11 15.02
N SER A 41 25.93 5.40 14.66
CA SER A 41 24.74 6.26 14.73
C SER A 41 23.60 5.74 13.86
N TYR A 42 23.89 5.23 12.66
CA TYR A 42 22.89 4.61 11.78
C TYR A 42 22.25 3.38 12.44
N PHE A 43 23.05 2.44 12.92
CA PHE A 43 22.54 1.22 13.54
C PHE A 43 21.81 1.48 14.85
N ASN A 44 22.24 2.46 15.65
CA ASN A 44 21.51 2.88 16.84
C ASN A 44 20.11 3.42 16.50
N GLN A 45 19.98 4.16 15.42
CA GLN A 45 18.67 4.65 14.97
C GLN A 45 17.79 3.49 14.45
N MET A 46 18.37 2.54 13.71
CA MET A 46 17.66 1.34 13.29
C MET A 46 17.19 0.51 14.49
N ALA A 47 18.03 0.34 15.52
CA ALA A 47 17.67 -0.36 16.75
C ALA A 47 16.54 0.36 17.51
N ALA A 48 16.59 1.70 17.60
CA ALA A 48 15.53 2.49 18.23
C ALA A 48 14.19 2.38 17.47
N PHE A 49 14.23 2.34 16.15
CA PHE A 49 13.03 2.10 15.34
C PHE A 49 12.52 0.67 15.51
N THR A 50 13.41 -0.32 15.56
CA THR A 50 13.04 -1.73 15.81
C THR A 50 12.36 -1.89 17.17
N ALA A 51 12.82 -1.17 18.21
CA ALA A 51 12.16 -1.16 19.51
C ALA A 51 10.71 -0.62 19.46
N GLN A 52 10.46 0.38 18.61
CA GLN A 52 9.09 0.88 18.39
C GLN A 52 8.22 -0.15 17.66
N ILE A 53 8.78 -0.89 16.71
CA ILE A 53 8.08 -1.96 16.00
C ILE A 53 7.73 -3.12 16.93
N GLU A 54 8.67 -3.52 17.80
CA GLU A 54 8.41 -4.55 18.80
C GLU A 54 7.28 -4.15 19.75
N GLU A 55 7.33 -2.92 20.27
CA GLU A 55 6.27 -2.39 21.13
C GLU A 55 4.91 -2.38 20.41
N LEU A 56 4.87 -1.91 19.16
CA LEU A 56 3.67 -1.89 18.34
C LEU A 56 3.12 -3.31 18.10
N ALA A 57 3.98 -4.25 17.72
CA ALA A 57 3.58 -5.65 17.50
C ALA A 57 3.04 -6.28 18.78
N ARG A 58 3.64 -5.98 19.92
CA ARG A 58 3.19 -6.45 21.24
C ARG A 58 1.82 -5.88 21.60
N LEU A 59 1.60 -4.58 21.40
CA LEU A 59 0.32 -3.92 21.63
C LEU A 59 -0.78 -4.51 20.72
N GLN A 60 -0.47 -4.72 19.46
CA GLN A 60 -1.41 -5.27 18.50
C GLN A 60 -1.77 -6.73 18.79
N LEU A 61 -0.80 -7.58 19.13
CA LEU A 61 -1.05 -8.98 19.49
C LEU A 61 -1.88 -9.15 20.75
N ARG A 62 -1.88 -8.16 21.65
CA ARG A 62 -2.67 -8.16 22.88
C ARG A 62 -4.00 -7.42 22.78
N GLU A 63 -4.28 -6.83 21.62
CA GLU A 63 -5.43 -5.94 21.38
C GLU A 63 -5.42 -4.70 22.32
N ASP A 64 -4.25 -4.31 22.86
CA ASP A 64 -4.13 -3.20 23.81
C ASP A 64 -4.37 -1.83 23.14
N LEU A 65 -4.19 -1.73 21.80
CA LEU A 65 -4.48 -0.50 21.05
C LEU A 65 -5.94 -0.08 21.12
N ASP A 66 -6.86 -0.99 21.33
CA ASP A 66 -8.29 -0.68 21.46
C ASP A 66 -8.59 0.18 22.69
N GLY A 67 -7.69 0.15 23.70
CA GLY A 67 -7.78 0.98 24.90
C GLY A 67 -7.23 2.42 24.73
N PHE A 68 -6.55 2.72 23.63
CA PHE A 68 -5.94 4.03 23.40
C PHE A 68 -7.01 5.07 23.07
N THR A 69 -6.80 6.30 23.55
CA THR A 69 -7.57 7.47 23.12
C THR A 69 -7.18 7.88 21.70
N LEU A 70 -7.99 8.70 21.06
CA LEU A 70 -7.67 9.25 19.74
C LEU A 70 -6.32 10.01 19.77
N GLU A 71 -6.08 10.80 20.80
CA GLU A 71 -4.82 11.55 20.94
C GLU A 71 -3.61 10.62 21.09
N GLU A 72 -3.71 9.55 21.87
CA GLU A 72 -2.63 8.56 22.02
C GLU A 72 -2.34 7.85 20.69
N LEU A 73 -3.37 7.51 19.90
CA LEU A 73 -3.19 6.92 18.56
C LEU A 73 -2.57 7.91 17.57
N GLN A 74 -2.96 9.18 17.62
CA GLN A 74 -2.33 10.24 16.82
C GLN A 74 -0.85 10.39 17.17
N GLN A 75 -0.51 10.43 18.45
CA GLN A 75 0.87 10.51 18.91
C GLN A 75 1.69 9.28 18.49
N LEU A 76 1.13 8.08 18.61
CA LEU A 76 1.78 6.84 18.17
C LEU A 76 2.03 6.87 16.65
N ASN A 77 1.01 7.23 15.86
CA ASN A 77 1.11 7.32 14.41
C ASN A 77 2.17 8.35 13.98
N HIS A 78 2.12 9.56 14.55
CA HIS A 78 3.13 10.59 14.31
C HIS A 78 4.55 10.09 14.68
N LYS A 79 4.72 9.43 15.82
CA LYS A 79 6.02 8.90 16.26
C LYS A 79 6.58 7.85 15.28
N LEU A 80 5.74 6.98 14.74
CA LEU A 80 6.16 5.95 13.77
C LEU A 80 6.62 6.53 12.43
N TYR A 81 6.14 7.70 12.06
CA TYR A 81 6.45 8.36 10.79
C TYR A 81 7.34 9.60 10.94
N ALA A 82 7.67 10.04 12.18
CA ALA A 82 8.33 11.31 12.48
C ALA A 82 9.59 11.57 11.65
N ASP A 83 10.42 10.56 11.44
CA ASP A 83 11.71 10.67 10.76
C ASP A 83 11.61 10.90 9.24
N ILE A 84 10.46 10.59 8.63
CA ILE A 84 10.22 10.86 7.21
C ILE A 84 9.31 12.06 6.96
N LEU A 85 8.67 12.61 8.01
CA LEU A 85 7.86 13.82 7.85
C LEU A 85 8.70 14.98 7.29
N PRO A 86 8.13 15.90 6.50
CA PRO A 86 8.88 16.94 5.81
C PRO A 86 9.81 17.75 6.71
N GLU A 87 9.41 18.04 7.95
CA GLU A 87 10.18 18.79 8.94
C GLU A 87 11.43 18.10 9.46
N HIS A 88 11.51 16.77 9.39
CA HIS A 88 12.63 15.97 9.89
C HIS A 88 13.40 15.22 8.79
N TYR A 89 12.81 15.10 7.60
CA TYR A 89 13.32 14.27 6.53
C TYR A 89 14.77 14.61 6.11
N ALA A 90 15.11 15.90 6.06
CA ALA A 90 16.44 16.36 5.67
C ALA A 90 17.58 15.91 6.61
N GLU A 91 17.24 15.37 7.79
CA GLU A 91 18.18 14.83 8.80
C GLU A 91 17.94 13.33 9.05
N SER A 92 17.13 12.68 8.23
CA SER A 92 16.86 11.25 8.29
C SER A 92 17.77 10.43 7.39
N TYR A 93 18.16 9.24 7.81
CA TYR A 93 18.84 8.26 6.95
C TYR A 93 17.94 7.76 5.80
N ALA A 94 16.64 8.01 5.85
CA ALA A 94 15.74 7.82 4.71
C ALA A 94 15.99 8.87 3.60
N ASP A 95 16.59 10.03 3.89
CA ASP A 95 17.01 10.98 2.86
C ASP A 95 18.33 10.56 2.23
N PRO A 96 18.37 10.19 0.93
CA PRO A 96 19.61 9.75 0.28
C PRO A 96 20.72 10.80 0.33
N ALA A 97 20.39 12.10 0.40
CA ALA A 97 21.41 13.15 0.50
C ALA A 97 22.02 13.22 1.90
N TYR A 98 21.21 13.04 2.95
CA TYR A 98 21.68 12.93 4.31
C TYR A 98 22.52 11.68 4.49
N ALA A 99 22.01 10.53 4.05
CA ALA A 99 22.70 9.25 4.16
C ALA A 99 24.08 9.29 3.48
N VAL A 100 24.19 9.84 2.27
CA VAL A 100 25.48 9.99 1.58
C VAL A 100 26.39 10.96 2.32
N ARG A 101 25.89 12.04 2.87
CA ARG A 101 26.67 12.99 3.68
C ARG A 101 27.28 12.33 4.92
N MET A 102 26.52 11.46 5.57
CA MET A 102 26.93 10.80 6.82
C MET A 102 27.72 9.51 6.60
N LEU A 103 27.32 8.69 5.63
CA LEU A 103 27.79 7.32 5.44
C LEU A 103 28.66 7.13 4.18
N GLY A 104 28.94 8.23 3.46
CA GLY A 104 29.74 8.19 2.23
C GLY A 104 28.96 7.84 0.97
N ALA A 105 29.58 8.08 -0.18
CA ALA A 105 28.93 7.95 -1.49
C ALA A 105 28.63 6.50 -1.89
N ASP A 106 29.39 5.54 -1.36
CA ASP A 106 29.30 4.13 -1.75
C ASP A 106 28.27 3.37 -0.91
N LEU A 107 28.24 3.58 0.40
CA LEU A 107 27.35 2.90 1.35
C LEU A 107 26.07 3.69 1.63
N GLY A 108 26.10 5.02 1.60
CA GLY A 108 24.95 5.87 1.91
C GLY A 108 23.69 5.53 1.12
N PRO A 109 23.72 5.40 -0.22
CA PRO A 109 22.52 5.05 -0.99
C PRO A 109 21.97 3.66 -0.67
N LEU A 110 22.84 2.68 -0.36
CA LEU A 110 22.46 1.31 -0.03
C LEU A 110 21.73 1.26 1.32
N LEU A 111 22.32 1.90 2.33
CA LEU A 111 21.80 1.94 3.68
C LEU A 111 20.53 2.81 3.77
N SER A 112 20.43 3.89 2.98
CA SER A 112 19.21 4.69 2.85
C SER A 112 18.05 3.87 2.26
N ALA A 113 18.28 3.13 1.20
CA ALA A 113 17.26 2.28 0.60
C ALA A 113 16.82 1.16 1.56
N PHE A 114 17.76 0.56 2.32
CA PHE A 114 17.42 -0.43 3.33
C PHE A 114 16.64 0.18 4.50
N TYR A 115 17.03 1.39 4.95
CA TYR A 115 16.29 2.14 5.97
C TYR A 115 14.83 2.37 5.54
N ALA A 116 14.64 2.83 4.30
CA ALA A 116 13.30 3.01 3.74
C ALA A 116 12.54 1.69 3.65
N GLN A 117 13.19 0.60 3.23
CA GLN A 117 12.61 -0.74 3.17
C GLN A 117 12.17 -1.25 4.55
N PHE A 118 12.97 -1.04 5.57
CA PHE A 118 12.69 -1.50 6.93
C PHE A 118 11.41 -0.90 7.52
N ARG A 119 10.96 0.25 7.02
CA ARG A 119 9.71 0.90 7.44
C ARG A 119 8.45 0.07 7.13
N ALA A 120 8.53 -0.91 6.23
CA ALA A 120 7.46 -1.88 6.01
C ALA A 120 7.07 -2.64 7.29
N ALA A 121 7.98 -2.73 8.27
CA ALA A 121 7.72 -3.35 9.55
C ALA A 121 6.55 -2.70 10.32
N ILE A 122 6.23 -1.42 10.08
CA ILE A 122 5.04 -0.76 10.65
C ILE A 122 3.78 -1.55 10.25
N VAL A 123 3.60 -1.76 8.96
CA VAL A 123 2.46 -2.49 8.41
C VAL A 123 2.42 -3.92 8.92
N PHE A 124 3.57 -4.60 8.90
CA PHE A 124 3.66 -5.98 9.37
C PHE A 124 3.31 -6.12 10.84
N ALA A 125 3.66 -5.13 11.68
CA ALA A 125 3.28 -5.12 13.09
C ALA A 125 1.74 -4.98 13.27
N TYR A 126 1.10 -4.07 12.52
CA TYR A 126 -0.36 -3.93 12.54
C TYR A 126 -1.08 -5.19 12.03
N GLU A 127 -0.52 -5.87 11.06
CA GLU A 127 -1.07 -7.10 10.49
C GLU A 127 -0.66 -8.37 11.26
N CYS A 128 0.07 -8.26 12.39
CA CYS A 128 0.58 -9.39 13.17
C CYS A 128 1.45 -10.37 12.37
N ARG A 129 2.20 -9.91 11.39
CA ARG A 129 3.03 -10.71 10.49
C ARG A 129 4.47 -10.77 11.01
N LEU A 130 4.70 -11.57 12.04
CA LEU A 130 6.01 -11.66 12.70
C LEU A 130 7.11 -12.23 11.80
N THR A 131 6.78 -13.09 10.84
CA THR A 131 7.74 -13.63 9.86
C THR A 131 8.38 -12.53 9.03
N ASP A 132 7.58 -11.59 8.52
CA ASP A 132 8.09 -10.49 7.69
C ASP A 132 8.99 -9.54 8.51
N ILE A 133 8.63 -9.30 9.78
CA ILE A 133 9.47 -8.49 10.69
C ILE A 133 10.78 -9.23 10.98
N ALA A 134 10.74 -10.53 11.27
CA ALA A 134 11.94 -11.33 11.55
C ALA A 134 12.91 -11.31 10.37
N ILE A 135 12.42 -11.45 9.14
CA ILE A 135 13.22 -11.36 7.92
C ILE A 135 13.95 -10.01 7.80
N LEU A 136 13.25 -8.90 8.06
CA LEU A 136 13.86 -7.56 8.06
C LEU A 136 14.93 -7.43 9.15
N CYS A 137 14.64 -7.94 10.36
CA CYS A 137 15.57 -7.90 11.49
C CYS A 137 16.82 -8.75 11.25
N GLU A 138 16.67 -9.96 10.70
CA GLU A 138 17.79 -10.83 10.35
C GLU A 138 18.68 -10.18 9.28
N THR A 139 18.10 -9.53 8.29
CA THR A 139 18.86 -8.76 7.28
C THR A 139 19.61 -7.59 7.90
N LEU A 140 19.00 -6.87 8.85
CA LEU A 140 19.67 -5.80 9.58
C LEU A 140 20.87 -6.34 10.38
N ILE A 141 20.72 -7.47 11.06
CA ILE A 141 21.80 -8.12 11.82
C ILE A 141 22.93 -8.55 10.89
N GLU A 142 22.62 -9.14 9.74
CA GLU A 142 23.61 -9.54 8.76
C GLU A 142 24.41 -8.35 8.27
N ILE A 143 23.75 -7.24 7.93
CA ILE A 143 24.43 -6.00 7.53
C ILE A 143 25.26 -5.46 8.69
N TYR A 144 24.73 -5.38 9.92
CA TYR A 144 25.44 -4.89 11.10
C TYR A 144 26.76 -5.66 11.35
N ASN A 145 26.70 -6.98 11.31
CA ASN A 145 27.85 -7.84 11.56
C ASN A 145 29.01 -7.58 10.56
N MET A 146 28.71 -7.13 9.33
CA MET A 146 29.74 -6.76 8.35
C MET A 146 30.57 -5.53 8.77
N PHE A 147 30.04 -4.69 9.65
CA PHE A 147 30.71 -3.48 10.14
C PHE A 147 31.53 -3.72 11.43
N GLU A 148 31.40 -4.88 12.08
CA GLU A 148 32.15 -5.17 13.33
C GLU A 148 33.67 -5.21 13.12
N ASP A 149 34.12 -5.66 11.96
CA ASP A 149 35.55 -5.72 11.60
C ASP A 149 36.04 -4.46 10.84
N GLY A 150 35.23 -3.41 10.77
CA GLY A 150 35.48 -2.17 10.04
C GLY A 150 34.51 -1.93 8.88
N GLU A 151 34.78 -0.88 8.10
CA GLU A 151 33.94 -0.53 6.97
C GLU A 151 33.97 -1.61 5.87
N PRO A 152 32.82 -2.25 5.53
CA PRO A 152 32.78 -3.26 4.49
C PRO A 152 32.87 -2.63 3.09
N GLN A 153 33.23 -3.43 2.10
CA GLN A 153 33.09 -3.02 0.71
C GLN A 153 31.58 -2.86 0.35
N ALA A 154 31.23 -1.76 -0.28
CA ALA A 154 29.84 -1.48 -0.68
C ALA A 154 29.21 -2.61 -1.54
N ARG A 155 30.06 -3.32 -2.33
CA ARG A 155 29.61 -4.50 -3.09
C ARG A 155 29.08 -5.60 -2.18
N ALA A 156 29.74 -5.87 -1.06
CA ALA A 156 29.30 -6.93 -0.15
C ALA A 156 27.94 -6.59 0.49
N VAL A 157 27.72 -5.34 0.92
CA VAL A 157 26.41 -4.87 1.40
C VAL A 157 25.34 -4.94 0.29
N ARG A 158 25.71 -4.56 -0.93
CA ARG A 158 24.79 -4.69 -2.08
C ARG A 158 24.42 -6.15 -2.36
N ASP A 159 25.35 -7.09 -2.22
CA ASP A 159 25.10 -8.51 -2.43
C ASP A 159 24.12 -9.05 -1.36
N VAL A 160 24.24 -8.65 -0.09
CA VAL A 160 23.27 -8.98 0.97
C VAL A 160 21.88 -8.44 0.61
N LEU A 161 21.77 -7.17 0.23
CA LEU A 161 20.49 -6.58 -0.18
C LEU A 161 19.91 -7.26 -1.43
N TYR A 162 20.75 -7.61 -2.40
CA TYR A 162 20.29 -8.36 -3.59
C TYR A 162 19.67 -9.70 -3.19
N TRP A 163 20.34 -10.46 -2.32
CA TRP A 163 19.84 -11.76 -1.87
C TRP A 163 18.60 -11.63 -1.00
N PHE A 164 18.52 -10.61 -0.15
CA PHE A 164 17.30 -10.28 0.58
C PHE A 164 16.11 -10.09 -0.37
N PHE A 165 16.24 -9.24 -1.39
CA PHE A 165 15.16 -9.03 -2.35
C PHE A 165 14.89 -10.26 -3.22
N SER A 166 15.92 -10.98 -3.64
CA SER A 166 15.76 -12.15 -4.49
C SER A 166 15.14 -13.33 -3.76
N ASP A 167 15.63 -13.66 -2.57
CA ASP A 167 15.25 -14.88 -1.87
C ASP A 167 13.85 -14.77 -1.26
N TYR A 168 13.48 -13.57 -0.80
CA TYR A 168 12.15 -13.37 -0.21
C TYR A 168 11.08 -12.95 -1.23
N THR A 169 11.41 -12.83 -2.51
CA THR A 169 10.41 -12.53 -3.56
C THR A 169 9.32 -13.59 -3.65
N ASP A 170 9.62 -14.87 -3.44
CA ASP A 170 8.63 -15.95 -3.44
C ASP A 170 7.59 -15.80 -2.32
N VAL A 171 8.02 -15.42 -1.12
CA VAL A 171 7.12 -15.14 0.01
C VAL A 171 6.30 -13.87 -0.25
N THR A 172 6.99 -12.77 -0.50
CA THR A 172 6.36 -11.45 -0.57
C THR A 172 5.46 -11.28 -1.80
N LEU A 173 5.87 -11.76 -2.98
CA LEU A 173 5.07 -11.65 -4.19
C LEU A 173 3.91 -12.64 -4.20
N THR A 174 4.10 -13.86 -3.70
CA THR A 174 3.02 -14.85 -3.57
C THR A 174 1.95 -14.35 -2.61
N TYR A 175 2.35 -13.79 -1.45
CA TYR A 175 1.42 -13.15 -0.54
C TYR A 175 0.68 -12.00 -1.20
N ARG A 176 1.39 -11.13 -1.94
CA ARG A 176 0.78 -9.99 -2.63
C ARG A 176 -0.28 -10.41 -3.65
N ILE A 177 -0.04 -11.51 -4.37
CA ILE A 177 -1.01 -12.06 -5.33
C ILE A 177 -2.21 -12.64 -4.57
N ARG A 178 -1.95 -13.40 -3.49
CA ARG A 178 -3.01 -13.92 -2.64
C ARG A 178 -3.89 -12.82 -2.08
N GLU A 179 -3.30 -11.75 -1.54
CA GLU A 179 -3.99 -10.58 -0.97
C GLU A 179 -4.96 -9.91 -1.97
N GLN A 180 -4.62 -9.94 -3.25
CA GLN A 180 -5.44 -9.38 -4.32
C GLN A 180 -6.56 -10.30 -4.79
N LEU A 181 -6.54 -11.58 -4.43
CA LEU A 181 -7.44 -12.60 -4.95
C LEU A 181 -8.27 -13.31 -3.86
N ASP A 182 -7.77 -13.38 -2.64
CA ASP A 182 -8.35 -14.15 -1.54
C ASP A 182 -9.18 -13.25 -0.61
N PRO A 183 -10.52 -13.32 -0.66
CA PRO A 183 -11.39 -12.54 0.22
C PRO A 183 -11.26 -12.95 1.70
N GLY A 184 -10.64 -14.10 1.99
CA GLY A 184 -10.32 -14.53 3.35
C GLY A 184 -9.23 -13.72 4.03
N LEU A 185 -8.43 -12.95 3.27
CA LEU A 185 -7.49 -11.96 3.84
C LEU A 185 -8.23 -10.64 4.11
N SER A 186 -8.97 -10.61 5.21
CA SER A 186 -10.01 -9.62 5.50
C SER A 186 -9.57 -8.44 6.38
N PHE A 187 -8.26 -8.20 6.57
CA PHE A 187 -7.74 -7.19 7.51
C PHE A 187 -8.49 -5.85 7.46
N ALA A 188 -8.51 -5.21 6.28
CA ALA A 188 -9.19 -3.92 6.12
C ALA A 188 -10.73 -4.05 6.17
N LYS A 189 -11.28 -5.16 5.65
CA LYS A 189 -12.72 -5.43 5.68
C LYS A 189 -13.22 -5.58 7.11
N ASP A 190 -12.47 -6.28 7.97
CA ASP A 190 -12.84 -6.48 9.38
C ASP A 190 -12.85 -5.13 10.11
N ILE A 191 -11.84 -4.28 9.90
CA ILE A 191 -11.82 -2.92 10.47
C ILE A 191 -13.08 -2.14 10.04
N ILE A 192 -13.40 -2.13 8.75
CA ILE A 192 -14.54 -1.38 8.22
C ILE A 192 -15.86 -1.93 8.76
N MET A 193 -16.04 -3.23 8.79
CA MET A 193 -17.33 -3.84 9.14
C MET A 193 -17.59 -3.89 10.64
N GLU A 194 -16.57 -4.03 11.46
CA GLU A 194 -16.69 -4.24 12.92
C GLU A 194 -16.53 -2.96 13.75
N SER A 195 -15.82 -1.92 13.22
CA SER A 195 -15.61 -0.68 13.99
C SER A 195 -16.85 0.23 14.01
N ASP A 196 -16.98 1.04 15.07
CA ASP A 196 -17.83 2.22 15.05
C ASP A 196 -17.13 3.31 14.21
N LEU A 197 -17.60 3.55 12.98
CA LEU A 197 -16.99 4.54 12.07
C LEU A 197 -17.26 5.99 12.49
N ASN A 198 -18.10 6.26 13.50
CA ASN A 198 -18.21 7.59 14.09
C ASN A 198 -17.05 7.90 15.05
N ASP A 199 -16.38 6.87 15.54
CA ASP A 199 -15.18 6.97 16.36
C ASP A 199 -13.93 6.92 15.47
N LEU A 200 -13.34 8.07 15.17
CA LEU A 200 -12.22 8.20 14.24
C LEU A 200 -10.96 7.38 14.62
N ARG A 201 -10.92 6.78 15.81
CA ARG A 201 -9.83 5.87 16.21
C ARG A 201 -9.65 4.70 15.25
N TYR A 202 -10.71 4.28 14.54
CA TYR A 202 -10.63 3.19 13.59
C TYR A 202 -9.62 3.44 12.45
N LEU A 203 -9.40 4.70 12.04
CA LEU A 203 -8.46 5.06 10.99
C LEU A 203 -7.02 4.61 11.31
N TYR A 204 -6.64 4.68 12.58
CA TYR A 204 -5.31 4.31 13.04
C TYR A 204 -5.08 2.79 13.12
N ARG A 205 -6.13 1.97 12.95
CA ARG A 205 -6.01 0.51 12.90
C ARG A 205 -5.46 0.00 11.56
N PHE A 206 -5.52 0.80 10.50
CA PHE A 206 -5.02 0.41 9.18
C PHE A 206 -3.49 0.34 9.09
N GLY A 207 -2.76 0.98 10.01
CA GLY A 207 -1.29 1.01 9.96
C GLY A 207 -0.71 1.92 8.87
N GLU A 208 -1.52 2.82 8.32
CA GLU A 208 -1.11 3.89 7.42
C GLU A 208 -0.80 5.18 8.20
N TYR A 209 -0.06 6.10 7.57
CA TYR A 209 -0.01 7.47 8.06
C TYR A 209 -1.39 8.10 7.88
N ILE A 210 -1.90 8.71 8.94
CA ILE A 210 -3.19 9.38 8.94
C ILE A 210 -2.96 10.87 9.11
N SER A 211 -3.32 11.62 8.09
CA SER A 211 -3.25 13.08 8.08
C SER A 211 -4.58 13.73 8.46
N ASP A 212 -4.62 15.05 8.50
CA ASP A 212 -5.85 15.78 8.68
C ASP A 212 -6.87 15.55 7.55
N SER A 213 -6.39 15.12 6.37
CA SER A 213 -7.24 14.84 5.21
C SER A 213 -8.19 13.67 5.48
N GLU A 214 -7.68 12.51 5.92
CA GLU A 214 -8.49 11.35 6.24
C GLU A 214 -9.49 11.64 7.37
N LEU A 215 -9.04 12.37 8.40
CA LEU A 215 -9.89 12.77 9.52
C LEU A 215 -11.04 13.68 9.07
N GLN A 216 -10.77 14.66 8.20
CA GLN A 216 -11.76 15.59 7.68
C GLN A 216 -12.76 14.89 6.76
N ILE A 217 -12.30 14.01 5.85
CA ILE A 217 -13.18 13.21 4.97
C ILE A 217 -14.10 12.33 5.81
N ALA A 218 -13.56 11.57 6.76
CA ALA A 218 -14.35 10.71 7.64
C ALA A 218 -15.36 11.51 8.48
N SER A 219 -14.94 12.65 9.04
CA SER A 219 -15.84 13.53 9.80
C SER A 219 -16.96 14.09 8.95
N TYR A 220 -16.65 14.53 7.73
CA TYR A 220 -17.65 15.05 6.80
C TYR A 220 -18.66 13.95 6.42
N LEU A 221 -18.20 12.76 6.06
CA LEU A 221 -19.11 11.65 5.74
C LEU A 221 -19.95 11.24 6.94
N ASN A 222 -19.42 11.32 8.17
CA ASN A 222 -20.17 11.06 9.39
C ASN A 222 -21.27 12.11 9.67
N SER A 223 -21.15 13.32 9.13
CA SER A 223 -22.18 14.37 9.21
C SER A 223 -23.36 14.13 8.24
N LEU A 224 -23.16 13.31 7.21
CA LEU A 224 -24.18 13.07 6.20
C LEU A 224 -25.25 12.07 6.65
N PRO A 225 -26.53 12.22 6.19
CA PRO A 225 -27.57 11.22 6.43
C PRO A 225 -27.21 9.86 5.82
N GLU A 226 -27.62 8.77 6.48
CA GLU A 226 -27.38 7.41 5.98
C GLU A 226 -27.94 7.19 4.57
N GLU A 227 -29.12 7.77 4.27
CA GLU A 227 -29.72 7.73 2.92
C GLU A 227 -28.77 8.31 1.85
N THR A 228 -28.02 9.37 2.18
CA THR A 228 -27.04 9.96 1.26
C THR A 228 -25.86 9.02 1.05
N ILE A 229 -25.35 8.41 2.10
CA ILE A 229 -24.26 7.43 2.03
C ILE A 229 -24.67 6.20 1.20
N GLU A 230 -25.85 5.65 1.47
CA GLU A 230 -26.38 4.51 0.70
C GLU A 230 -26.56 4.87 -0.78
N LYS A 231 -27.01 6.09 -1.09
CA LYS A 231 -27.16 6.56 -2.45
C LYS A 231 -25.81 6.74 -3.16
N MET A 232 -24.80 7.29 -2.47
CA MET A 232 -23.43 7.38 -3.01
C MET A 232 -22.90 5.99 -3.35
N ALA A 233 -23.04 5.04 -2.44
CA ALA A 233 -22.62 3.67 -2.64
C ALA A 233 -23.39 2.99 -3.78
N SER A 234 -24.72 3.16 -3.84
CA SER A 234 -25.56 2.50 -4.86
C SER A 234 -25.27 2.98 -6.28
N THR A 235 -24.95 4.26 -6.47
CA THR A 235 -24.54 4.76 -7.79
C THR A 235 -23.26 4.09 -8.27
N TYR A 236 -22.34 3.89 -7.37
CA TYR A 236 -21.06 3.24 -7.60
C TYR A 236 -21.21 1.73 -7.90
N THR A 237 -21.96 1.00 -7.07
CA THR A 237 -22.17 -0.45 -7.22
C THR A 237 -23.07 -0.79 -8.40
N GLU A 238 -24.15 -0.03 -8.63
CA GLU A 238 -25.01 -0.18 -9.81
C GLU A 238 -24.28 0.18 -11.11
N GLY A 239 -23.41 1.21 -11.07
CA GLY A 239 -22.54 1.53 -12.20
C GLY A 239 -21.64 0.37 -12.58
N TYR A 240 -21.12 -0.36 -11.58
CA TYR A 240 -20.33 -1.56 -11.78
C TYR A 240 -21.11 -2.68 -12.46
N ARG A 241 -22.32 -2.99 -11.95
CA ARG A 241 -23.22 -4.00 -12.54
C ARG A 241 -23.59 -3.66 -13.98
N LYS A 242 -23.98 -2.39 -14.23
CA LYS A 242 -24.29 -1.90 -15.58
C LYS A 242 -23.11 -1.99 -16.55
N GLY A 243 -21.88 -1.85 -16.05
CA GLY A 243 -20.67 -2.05 -16.85
C GLY A 243 -20.61 -3.46 -17.46
N PHE A 244 -20.99 -4.48 -16.72
CA PHE A 244 -21.11 -5.86 -17.23
C PHE A 244 -22.19 -5.97 -18.30
N ASP A 245 -23.37 -5.43 -18.05
CA ASP A 245 -24.51 -5.46 -18.98
C ASP A 245 -24.16 -4.79 -20.32
N VAL A 246 -23.58 -3.59 -20.28
CA VAL A 246 -23.22 -2.82 -21.47
C VAL A 246 -22.12 -3.51 -22.29
N MET A 247 -21.16 -4.15 -21.63
CA MET A 247 -20.08 -4.89 -22.29
C MET A 247 -20.51 -6.31 -22.73
N GLY A 248 -21.74 -6.74 -22.43
CA GLY A 248 -22.23 -8.08 -22.73
C GLY A 248 -21.51 -9.18 -21.95
N ARG A 249 -21.01 -8.88 -20.74
CA ARG A 249 -20.26 -9.79 -19.87
C ARG A 249 -21.18 -10.40 -18.82
N ASP A 250 -20.87 -11.62 -18.42
CA ASP A 250 -21.71 -12.38 -17.49
C ASP A 250 -21.17 -12.26 -16.05
N LEU A 251 -21.77 -11.35 -15.27
CA LEU A 251 -21.39 -11.14 -13.87
C LEU A 251 -21.65 -12.39 -12.99
N SER A 252 -22.61 -13.25 -13.34
CA SER A 252 -22.96 -14.42 -12.54
C SER A 252 -21.82 -15.47 -12.45
N LYS A 253 -20.83 -15.39 -13.33
CA LYS A 253 -19.62 -16.23 -13.31
C LYS A 253 -18.54 -15.74 -12.36
N LYS A 254 -18.69 -14.52 -11.84
CA LYS A 254 -17.72 -13.87 -10.96
C LYS A 254 -18.20 -13.93 -9.51
N LYS A 255 -17.26 -13.93 -8.57
CA LYS A 255 -17.57 -14.05 -7.15
C LYS A 255 -16.88 -12.98 -6.29
N THR A 256 -15.87 -12.27 -6.83
CA THR A 256 -15.12 -11.27 -6.08
C THR A 256 -14.98 -9.95 -6.82
N VAL A 257 -14.99 -8.86 -6.09
CA VAL A 257 -14.71 -7.50 -6.56
C VAL A 257 -13.65 -6.86 -5.66
N SER A 258 -12.66 -6.21 -6.25
CA SER A 258 -11.69 -5.46 -5.45
C SER A 258 -12.08 -4.00 -5.37
N ILE A 259 -12.18 -3.45 -4.15
CA ILE A 259 -12.39 -2.01 -3.94
C ILE A 259 -11.04 -1.34 -3.71
N ARG A 260 -10.84 -0.18 -4.37
CA ARG A 260 -9.65 0.67 -4.24
C ARG A 260 -10.12 2.05 -3.83
N TYR A 261 -9.55 2.60 -2.76
CA TYR A 261 -9.99 3.87 -2.23
C TYR A 261 -8.92 4.50 -1.33
N GLU A 262 -9.05 5.78 -1.04
CA GLU A 262 -8.27 6.49 -0.05
C GLU A 262 -8.99 6.46 1.31
N LEU A 263 -8.24 6.27 2.41
CA LEU A 263 -8.81 6.22 3.76
C LEU A 263 -9.60 7.49 4.08
N GLY A 264 -10.61 7.35 4.93
CA GLY A 264 -11.61 8.37 5.24
C GLY A 264 -12.98 8.10 4.60
N PHE A 265 -13.04 7.26 3.54
CA PHE A 265 -14.29 6.91 2.86
C PHE A 265 -14.99 5.67 3.42
N GLU A 266 -14.55 5.10 4.53
CA GLU A 266 -14.98 3.80 5.05
C GLU A 266 -16.49 3.70 5.26
N ARG A 267 -17.16 4.79 5.59
CA ARG A 267 -18.62 4.78 5.74
C ARG A 267 -19.34 4.48 4.43
N MET A 268 -18.90 5.07 3.32
CA MET A 268 -19.38 4.75 1.98
C MET A 268 -18.96 3.34 1.55
N ILE A 269 -17.69 2.97 1.84
CA ILE A 269 -17.17 1.64 1.50
C ILE A 269 -17.92 0.54 2.23
N ARG A 270 -18.31 0.73 3.51
CA ARG A 270 -19.16 -0.21 4.26
C ARG A 270 -20.50 -0.44 3.57
N ALA A 271 -21.15 0.62 3.09
CA ALA A 271 -22.39 0.50 2.33
C ALA A 271 -22.14 -0.23 0.99
N ALA A 272 -21.07 0.10 0.28
CA ALA A 272 -20.70 -0.58 -0.97
C ALA A 272 -20.40 -2.08 -0.77
N ILE A 273 -19.71 -2.46 0.34
CA ILE A 273 -19.48 -3.86 0.67
C ILE A 273 -20.80 -4.62 0.77
N ARG A 274 -21.76 -4.12 1.55
CA ARG A 274 -23.09 -4.75 1.69
C ARG A 274 -23.80 -4.89 0.34
N GLN A 275 -23.78 -3.85 -0.48
CA GLN A 275 -24.44 -3.85 -1.79
C GLN A 275 -23.77 -4.81 -2.79
N PHE A 276 -22.44 -4.95 -2.78
CA PHE A 276 -21.74 -5.94 -3.59
C PHE A 276 -22.02 -7.37 -3.11
N GLU A 277 -22.09 -7.60 -1.81
CA GLU A 277 -22.46 -8.90 -1.23
C GLU A 277 -23.91 -9.29 -1.59
N GLU A 278 -24.86 -8.33 -1.64
CA GLU A 278 -26.22 -8.55 -2.16
C GLU A 278 -26.23 -8.91 -3.66
N MET A 279 -25.23 -8.47 -4.43
CA MET A 279 -25.03 -8.88 -5.83
C MET A 279 -24.34 -10.25 -5.98
N GLY A 280 -23.97 -10.90 -4.86
CA GLY A 280 -23.23 -12.16 -4.85
C GLY A 280 -21.73 -12.03 -5.05
N LEU A 281 -21.15 -10.83 -4.82
CA LEU A 281 -19.73 -10.55 -4.92
C LEU A 281 -19.13 -10.33 -3.54
N GLU A 282 -18.15 -11.15 -3.16
CA GLU A 282 -17.33 -10.89 -1.98
C GLU A 282 -16.32 -9.78 -2.27
N VAL A 283 -16.19 -8.83 -1.32
CA VAL A 283 -15.29 -7.69 -1.49
C VAL A 283 -13.90 -8.04 -0.99
N ILE A 284 -12.91 -7.73 -1.81
CA ILE A 284 -11.48 -7.78 -1.50
C ILE A 284 -10.97 -6.36 -1.30
N LEU A 285 -10.31 -6.13 -0.16
CA LEU A 285 -9.64 -4.89 0.18
C LEU A 285 -8.19 -5.20 0.49
N TYR A 286 -7.29 -4.80 -0.39
CA TYR A 286 -5.86 -4.99 -0.21
C TYR A 286 -5.14 -3.65 -0.16
N ARG A 287 -4.04 -3.58 0.57
CA ARG A 287 -3.23 -2.38 0.71
C ARG A 287 -2.58 -2.00 -0.61
N ALA A 288 -2.49 -0.70 -0.92
CA ALA A 288 -1.92 -0.23 -2.18
C ALA A 288 -0.44 -0.60 -2.34
N ALA A 289 0.35 -0.41 -1.32
CA ALA A 289 1.75 -0.76 -1.32
C ALA A 289 2.27 -1.02 0.10
N VAL A 290 3.00 -2.10 0.26
CA VAL A 290 3.98 -2.27 1.32
C VAL A 290 5.31 -2.35 0.60
N TRP A 291 6.31 -1.64 1.12
CA TRP A 291 7.58 -1.36 0.43
C TRP A 291 8.22 -2.52 -0.35
N SER A 292 9.00 -2.15 -1.32
CA SER A 292 10.01 -2.80 -2.14
C SER A 292 9.55 -3.68 -3.30
N VAL A 293 9.54 -4.99 -3.15
CA VAL A 293 9.30 -5.95 -4.25
C VAL A 293 7.87 -5.81 -4.78
N THR A 294 6.96 -5.37 -3.93
CA THR A 294 5.55 -5.18 -4.23
C THR A 294 5.20 -3.77 -4.70
N MET A 295 6.13 -2.80 -4.56
CA MET A 295 5.87 -1.43 -4.97
C MET A 295 5.56 -1.33 -6.46
N SER A 296 4.36 -0.87 -6.74
CA SER A 296 4.00 -0.29 -8.02
C SER A 296 4.38 1.19 -8.02
N PRO A 297 4.84 1.74 -9.13
CA PRO A 297 4.93 3.20 -9.30
C PRO A 297 3.59 3.89 -9.07
N ASN A 298 2.49 3.17 -9.18
CA ASN A 298 1.15 3.63 -8.87
C ASN A 298 0.74 3.16 -7.48
N ARG A 299 0.93 4.02 -6.48
CA ARG A 299 0.59 3.78 -5.06
C ARG A 299 -0.89 3.75 -4.76
N ARG A 300 -1.76 4.03 -5.73
CA ARG A 300 -3.23 4.07 -5.57
C ARG A 300 -3.93 2.77 -5.95
N ILE A 301 -3.19 1.70 -6.19
CA ILE A 301 -3.78 0.38 -6.49
C ILE A 301 -4.01 -0.39 -5.19
N GLY A 302 -5.15 -0.18 -4.56
CA GLY A 302 -5.55 -0.72 -3.27
C GLY A 302 -6.13 0.36 -2.36
N TYR A 303 -6.33 0.07 -1.08
CA TYR A 303 -6.58 1.12 -0.10
C TYR A 303 -5.26 1.78 0.33
N HIS A 304 -5.29 3.06 0.61
CA HIS A 304 -4.10 3.83 0.99
C HIS A 304 -4.48 5.08 1.80
N GLY A 305 -3.57 5.53 2.64
CA GLY A 305 -3.60 6.87 3.24
C GLY A 305 -2.88 7.90 2.39
N THR A 306 -2.93 9.14 2.82
CA THR A 306 -2.11 10.22 2.27
C THR A 306 -0.62 9.89 2.50
N SER A 307 0.24 10.24 1.55
CA SER A 307 1.69 10.07 1.75
C SER A 307 2.18 10.94 2.92
N ALA A 308 2.91 10.33 3.85
CA ALA A 308 3.55 11.07 4.92
C ALA A 308 4.54 12.13 4.39
N ASN A 309 5.19 11.84 3.25
CA ASN A 309 6.10 12.77 2.58
C ASN A 309 6.28 12.36 1.10
N MET A 310 5.74 13.15 0.19
CA MET A 310 5.87 12.91 -1.26
C MET A 310 7.33 12.97 -1.76
N GLN A 311 8.21 13.72 -1.09
CA GLN A 311 9.63 13.77 -1.45
C GLN A 311 10.34 12.45 -1.07
N PHE A 312 10.03 11.86 0.09
CA PHE A 312 10.49 10.53 0.47
C PHE A 312 10.06 9.49 -0.57
N ASP A 313 8.82 9.53 -0.97
CA ASP A 313 8.28 8.65 -2.00
C ASP A 313 8.99 8.79 -3.34
N TYR A 314 9.28 10.03 -3.72
CA TYR A 314 9.99 10.33 -4.96
C TYR A 314 11.45 9.88 -4.94
N ASP A 315 12.15 10.07 -3.83
CA ASP A 315 13.56 9.71 -3.69
C ASP A 315 13.76 8.19 -3.80
N HIS A 316 12.84 7.40 -3.26
CA HIS A 316 12.93 5.93 -3.22
C HIS A 316 12.21 5.21 -4.37
N ARG A 317 11.67 5.92 -5.37
CA ARG A 317 10.91 5.33 -6.48
C ARG A 317 11.70 4.33 -7.34
N TYR A 318 13.01 4.38 -7.28
CA TYR A 318 13.92 3.56 -8.08
C TYR A 318 14.88 2.70 -7.23
N ASP A 319 14.54 2.41 -5.98
CA ASP A 319 15.36 1.54 -5.13
C ASP A 319 15.53 0.13 -5.71
N SER A 320 14.64 -0.27 -6.63
CA SER A 320 14.80 -1.49 -7.42
C SER A 320 16.08 -1.53 -8.27
N ALA A 321 16.79 -0.40 -8.45
CA ALA A 321 18.12 -0.36 -9.05
C ALA A 321 19.15 -1.21 -8.29
N LEU A 322 18.90 -1.52 -7.00
CA LEU A 322 19.75 -2.40 -6.21
C LEU A 322 19.76 -3.84 -6.73
N TYR A 323 18.63 -4.33 -7.20
CA TYR A 323 18.43 -5.74 -7.51
C TYR A 323 17.89 -6.02 -8.92
N MET A 324 17.40 -5.00 -9.65
CA MET A 324 16.84 -5.20 -10.99
C MET A 324 17.93 -5.63 -11.99
N GLY A 325 17.84 -6.88 -12.41
CA GLY A 325 18.68 -7.50 -13.41
C GLY A 325 17.94 -8.65 -14.11
N ASN A 326 18.55 -9.24 -15.14
CA ASN A 326 17.91 -10.33 -15.90
C ASN A 326 17.49 -11.49 -15.00
N ALA A 327 18.38 -11.95 -14.12
CA ALA A 327 18.10 -13.07 -13.22
C ALA A 327 16.93 -12.78 -12.28
N PHE A 328 16.89 -11.58 -11.70
CA PHE A 328 15.81 -11.16 -10.82
C PHE A 328 14.47 -11.04 -11.59
N LYS A 329 14.48 -10.44 -12.78
CA LYS A 329 13.28 -10.35 -13.63
C LYS A 329 12.70 -11.74 -13.94
N GLU A 330 13.53 -12.67 -14.39
CA GLU A 330 13.10 -14.04 -14.72
C GLU A 330 12.58 -14.78 -13.48
N ARG A 331 13.26 -14.66 -12.32
CA ARG A 331 12.81 -15.23 -11.06
C ARG A 331 11.44 -14.67 -10.67
N LYS A 332 11.28 -13.35 -10.71
CA LYS A 332 10.04 -12.66 -10.36
C LYS A 332 8.87 -13.07 -11.25
N LEU A 333 9.09 -13.23 -12.56
CA LEU A 333 8.09 -13.74 -13.50
C LEU A 333 7.72 -15.20 -13.24
N SER A 334 8.70 -16.02 -12.92
CA SER A 334 8.46 -17.44 -12.58
C SER A 334 7.61 -17.57 -11.32
N ILE A 335 7.90 -16.78 -10.28
CA ILE A 335 7.13 -16.75 -9.04
C ILE A 335 5.71 -16.22 -9.30
N LEU A 336 5.58 -15.14 -10.06
CA LEU A 336 4.27 -14.59 -10.46
C LEU A 336 3.40 -15.67 -11.12
N LYS A 337 3.98 -16.40 -12.08
CA LYS A 337 3.26 -17.46 -12.79
C LYS A 337 2.85 -18.60 -11.84
N ALA A 338 3.76 -19.05 -10.99
CA ALA A 338 3.48 -20.12 -10.02
C ALA A 338 2.39 -19.71 -9.02
N ALA A 339 2.40 -18.46 -8.55
CA ALA A 339 1.39 -17.93 -7.64
C ALA A 339 0.01 -17.83 -8.31
N TYR A 340 -0.07 -17.33 -9.54
CA TYR A 340 -1.35 -17.32 -10.27
C TYR A 340 -1.85 -18.74 -10.62
N GLU A 341 -0.97 -19.70 -10.87
CA GLU A 341 -1.34 -21.08 -11.06
C GLU A 341 -1.90 -21.68 -9.76
N GLN A 342 -1.25 -21.43 -8.63
CA GLN A 342 -1.71 -21.84 -7.30
C GLN A 342 -3.08 -21.26 -6.94
N TYR A 343 -3.33 -19.98 -7.25
CA TYR A 343 -4.57 -19.27 -6.95
C TYR A 343 -5.49 -19.10 -8.18
N SER A 344 -5.35 -19.99 -9.19
CA SER A 344 -6.07 -19.86 -10.46
C SER A 344 -7.60 -19.86 -10.31
N GLU A 345 -8.14 -20.63 -9.37
CA GLU A 345 -9.56 -20.62 -9.06
C GLU A 345 -10.01 -19.25 -8.54
N LEU A 346 -9.30 -18.69 -7.55
CA LEU A 346 -9.59 -17.36 -7.00
C LEU A 346 -9.44 -16.26 -8.08
N ALA A 347 -8.43 -16.36 -8.92
CA ALA A 347 -8.23 -15.43 -10.03
C ALA A 347 -9.41 -15.44 -11.02
N SER A 348 -9.97 -16.62 -11.31
CA SER A 348 -11.13 -16.77 -12.19
C SER A 348 -12.39 -16.10 -11.64
N TRP A 349 -12.49 -15.95 -10.31
CA TRP A 349 -13.63 -15.31 -9.63
C TRP A 349 -13.60 -13.78 -9.74
N CYS A 350 -12.45 -13.19 -10.08
CA CYS A 350 -12.28 -11.74 -10.09
C CYS A 350 -13.20 -11.08 -11.14
N ALA A 351 -14.06 -10.18 -10.70
CA ALA A 351 -14.93 -9.37 -11.56
C ALA A 351 -14.27 -8.05 -12.00
N GLY A 352 -13.14 -7.70 -11.43
CA GLY A 352 -12.38 -6.47 -11.68
C GLY A 352 -12.53 -5.43 -10.56
N PRO A 353 -11.91 -4.25 -10.72
CA PRO A 353 -11.87 -3.25 -9.66
C PRO A 353 -13.07 -2.32 -9.66
N ALA A 354 -13.45 -1.90 -8.46
CA ALA A 354 -14.31 -0.76 -8.21
C ALA A 354 -13.48 0.31 -7.49
N VAL A 355 -13.41 1.53 -8.02
CA VAL A 355 -12.43 2.54 -7.62
C VAL A 355 -13.13 3.80 -7.12
N VAL A 356 -12.73 4.28 -5.95
CA VAL A 356 -13.02 5.62 -5.47
C VAL A 356 -11.73 6.43 -5.60
N GLU A 357 -11.71 7.36 -6.55
CA GLU A 357 -10.60 8.28 -6.75
C GLU A 357 -10.82 9.58 -5.97
N THR A 358 -9.73 10.29 -5.72
CA THR A 358 -9.75 11.61 -5.10
C THR A 358 -9.12 12.64 -6.00
N PHE A 359 -9.53 13.91 -5.82
CA PHE A 359 -8.96 15.06 -6.54
C PHE A 359 -8.88 16.30 -5.63
N GLY A 360 -8.09 17.28 -6.04
CA GLY A 360 -7.90 18.52 -5.30
C GLY A 360 -6.62 18.54 -4.47
N GLU A 361 -5.73 17.59 -4.65
CA GLU A 361 -4.42 17.57 -4.01
C GLU A 361 -3.57 18.79 -4.43
N GLU A 362 -2.75 19.29 -3.51
CA GLU A 362 -1.76 20.30 -3.85
C GLU A 362 -0.73 19.76 -4.85
N GLY A 363 -0.31 20.60 -5.77
CA GLY A 363 0.71 20.25 -6.74
C GLY A 363 2.06 20.01 -6.06
N PHE A 364 2.66 18.82 -6.25
CA PHE A 364 3.99 18.50 -5.74
C PHE A 364 5.05 18.71 -6.81
N THR A 365 6.10 19.49 -6.47
CA THR A 365 7.28 19.65 -7.31
C THR A 365 8.47 18.94 -6.67
N PRO A 366 8.90 17.78 -7.20
CA PRO A 366 9.97 17.01 -6.59
C PRO A 366 11.33 17.68 -6.74
N VAL A 367 12.16 17.52 -5.72
CA VAL A 367 13.59 17.85 -5.78
C VAL A 367 14.37 16.62 -6.23
N ASN A 368 15.03 16.69 -7.38
CA ASN A 368 15.88 15.60 -7.85
C ASN A 368 17.19 15.56 -7.08
N LYS A 369 17.44 14.47 -6.35
CA LYS A 369 18.67 14.21 -5.61
C LYS A 369 19.57 13.26 -6.41
N LYS A 370 20.80 13.69 -6.73
CA LYS A 370 21.77 12.83 -7.43
C LYS A 370 22.25 11.64 -6.58
N THR A 371 22.01 11.70 -5.30
CA THR A 371 22.33 10.67 -4.31
C THR A 371 21.27 9.57 -4.22
N ALA A 372 20.04 9.82 -4.72
CA ALA A 372 19.00 8.81 -4.83
C ALA A 372 19.37 7.76 -5.89
N LEU A 373 18.96 6.52 -5.66
CA LEU A 373 19.14 5.45 -6.63
C LEU A 373 18.36 5.75 -7.93
N ALA A 374 18.93 5.35 -9.05
CA ALA A 374 18.33 5.54 -10.35
C ALA A 374 18.52 4.28 -11.21
N LEU A 375 17.50 3.95 -11.99
CA LEU A 375 17.59 2.88 -12.99
C LEU A 375 18.45 3.35 -14.16
N ASN A 376 19.42 2.54 -14.56
CA ASN A 376 20.10 2.73 -15.84
C ASN A 376 19.20 2.29 -17.01
N ASP A 377 19.59 2.57 -18.27
CA ASP A 377 18.79 2.30 -19.45
C ASP A 377 18.39 0.82 -19.54
N HIS A 378 19.31 -0.10 -19.27
CA HIS A 378 19.03 -1.53 -19.28
C HIS A 378 18.04 -1.95 -18.18
N GLN A 379 18.13 -1.39 -16.99
CA GLN A 379 17.19 -1.65 -15.92
C GLN A 379 15.78 -1.09 -16.21
N GLN A 380 15.70 0.06 -16.90
CA GLN A 380 14.42 0.60 -17.37
C GLN A 380 13.79 -0.34 -18.41
N GLU A 381 14.56 -0.85 -19.37
CA GLU A 381 14.11 -1.84 -20.35
C GLU A 381 13.59 -3.11 -19.65
N LEU A 382 14.32 -3.63 -18.65
CA LEU A 382 13.90 -4.81 -17.88
C LEU A 382 12.62 -4.56 -17.10
N THR A 383 12.45 -3.36 -16.53
CA THR A 383 11.24 -2.99 -15.79
C THR A 383 10.02 -2.95 -16.73
N LEU A 384 10.18 -2.36 -17.92
CA LEU A 384 9.12 -2.33 -18.93
C LEU A 384 8.81 -3.74 -19.47
N ALA A 385 9.83 -4.55 -19.72
CA ALA A 385 9.66 -5.93 -20.15
C ALA A 385 8.91 -6.75 -19.09
N TYR A 386 9.29 -6.64 -17.81
CA TYR A 386 8.58 -7.27 -16.71
C TYR A 386 7.11 -6.84 -16.65
N ALA A 387 6.83 -5.53 -16.75
CA ALA A 387 5.47 -5.01 -16.71
C ALA A 387 4.60 -5.57 -17.85
N ASN A 388 5.16 -5.73 -19.04
CA ASN A 388 4.45 -6.30 -20.20
C ASN A 388 4.24 -7.81 -20.06
N GLU A 389 5.28 -8.55 -19.70
CA GLU A 389 5.22 -10.01 -19.53
C GLU A 389 4.32 -10.41 -18.36
N SER A 390 4.37 -9.68 -17.24
CA SER A 390 3.48 -9.91 -16.10
C SER A 390 2.01 -9.71 -16.45
N ARG A 391 1.67 -8.67 -17.24
CA ARG A 391 0.30 -8.45 -17.72
C ARG A 391 -0.20 -9.61 -18.59
N GLN A 392 0.68 -10.16 -19.44
CA GLN A 392 0.32 -11.33 -20.25
C GLN A 392 0.04 -12.57 -19.39
N VAL A 393 0.83 -12.78 -18.33
CA VAL A 393 0.57 -13.87 -17.36
C VAL A 393 -0.77 -13.65 -16.65
N ILE A 394 -0.98 -12.45 -16.09
CA ILE A 394 -2.21 -12.09 -15.36
C ILE A 394 -3.45 -12.29 -16.26
N ASN A 395 -3.37 -11.85 -17.51
CA ASN A 395 -4.50 -11.96 -18.44
C ASN A 395 -4.86 -13.39 -18.83
N GLN A 396 -3.98 -14.37 -18.59
CA GLN A 396 -4.30 -15.80 -18.78
C GLN A 396 -5.26 -16.32 -17.68
N TYR A 397 -5.21 -15.74 -16.48
CA TYR A 397 -6.01 -16.15 -15.33
C TYR A 397 -7.20 -15.21 -15.06
N MET A 398 -7.06 -13.96 -15.45
CA MET A 398 -8.09 -12.91 -15.34
C MET A 398 -8.24 -12.20 -16.70
N PRO A 399 -8.93 -12.83 -17.67
CA PRO A 399 -9.12 -12.23 -18.99
C PRO A 399 -9.84 -10.90 -18.93
N GLY A 400 -9.28 -9.87 -19.58
CA GLY A 400 -9.84 -8.52 -19.55
C GLY A 400 -11.23 -8.39 -20.20
N ASP A 401 -11.61 -9.33 -21.05
CA ASP A 401 -12.94 -9.41 -21.67
C ASP A 401 -14.01 -10.07 -20.77
N GLU A 402 -13.61 -10.61 -19.63
CA GLU A 402 -14.50 -11.17 -18.60
C GLU A 402 -14.67 -10.27 -17.38
N THR A 403 -13.96 -9.17 -17.29
CA THR A 403 -13.97 -8.27 -16.12
C THR A 403 -14.51 -6.90 -16.47
N SER A 404 -15.00 -6.14 -15.49
CA SER A 404 -15.43 -4.75 -15.65
C SER A 404 -14.78 -3.87 -14.60
N PHE A 405 -15.07 -2.59 -14.63
CA PHE A 405 -14.66 -1.65 -13.60
C PHE A 405 -15.69 -0.53 -13.45
N THR A 406 -15.64 0.13 -12.30
CA THR A 406 -16.31 1.41 -12.09
C THR A 406 -15.33 2.37 -11.41
N ILE A 407 -15.46 3.66 -11.70
CA ILE A 407 -14.70 4.72 -11.08
C ILE A 407 -15.65 5.83 -10.70
N ILE A 408 -15.56 6.28 -9.45
CA ILE A 408 -16.22 7.46 -8.92
C ILE A 408 -15.16 8.34 -8.26
N ALA A 409 -15.32 9.66 -8.30
CA ALA A 409 -14.33 10.57 -7.75
C ALA A 409 -14.97 11.58 -6.78
N PHE A 410 -14.22 11.91 -5.71
CA PHE A 410 -14.61 12.90 -4.70
C PHE A 410 -13.44 13.85 -4.39
N PRO A 411 -13.71 15.09 -3.94
CA PRO A 411 -12.67 16.02 -3.58
C PRO A 411 -12.01 15.64 -2.26
N LYS A 412 -10.75 16.08 -2.09
CA LYS A 412 -10.00 16.07 -0.83
C LYS A 412 -10.06 17.44 -0.17
N PRO A 413 -9.85 17.52 1.18
CA PRO A 413 -9.81 18.79 1.91
C PRO A 413 -8.76 19.79 1.38
N GLU A 414 -7.68 19.31 0.79
CA GLU A 414 -6.63 20.13 0.18
C GLU A 414 -7.11 20.99 -0.98
N ILE A 415 -8.32 20.75 -1.51
CA ILE A 415 -8.94 21.61 -2.53
C ILE A 415 -9.22 23.02 -2.00
N GLY A 416 -9.26 23.19 -0.68
CA GLY A 416 -9.37 24.48 -0.03
C GLY A 416 -10.62 24.65 0.83
N PRO A 417 -10.92 25.91 1.26
CA PRO A 417 -11.97 26.19 2.24
C PRO A 417 -13.38 25.82 1.79
N ASP A 418 -13.61 25.69 0.49
CA ASP A 418 -14.91 25.31 -0.08
C ASP A 418 -15.11 23.78 -0.20
N PHE A 419 -14.24 22.98 0.45
CA PHE A 419 -14.23 21.52 0.39
C PHE A 419 -15.63 20.90 0.56
N GLU A 420 -16.37 21.25 1.62
CA GLU A 420 -17.67 20.65 1.90
C GLU A 420 -18.71 21.02 0.84
N ASP A 421 -18.68 22.25 0.32
CA ASP A 421 -19.58 22.68 -0.75
C ASP A 421 -19.28 21.95 -2.06
N ILE A 422 -18.00 21.82 -2.41
CA ILE A 422 -17.55 21.06 -3.60
C ILE A 422 -17.90 19.59 -3.44
N PHE A 423 -17.72 19.02 -2.24
CA PHE A 423 -18.07 17.63 -1.98
C PHE A 423 -19.59 17.40 -2.15
N ARG A 424 -20.40 18.28 -1.60
CA ARG A 424 -21.88 18.22 -1.74
C ARG A 424 -22.31 18.30 -3.21
N GLU A 425 -21.76 19.22 -4.00
CA GLU A 425 -22.04 19.29 -5.44
C GLU A 425 -21.56 18.04 -6.18
N THR A 426 -20.41 17.50 -5.79
CA THR A 426 -19.88 16.24 -6.34
C THR A 426 -20.81 15.07 -6.04
N ILE A 427 -21.36 14.98 -4.82
CA ILE A 427 -22.39 13.99 -4.49
C ILE A 427 -23.60 14.16 -5.41
N ALA A 428 -24.10 15.39 -5.60
CA ALA A 428 -25.24 15.67 -6.45
C ALA A 428 -24.99 15.22 -7.91
N ILE A 429 -23.80 15.49 -8.45
CA ILE A 429 -23.39 15.06 -9.79
C ILE A 429 -23.27 13.53 -9.87
N ASN A 430 -22.60 12.90 -8.91
CA ASN A 430 -22.37 11.46 -8.90
C ASN A 430 -23.65 10.65 -8.67
N THR A 431 -24.70 11.24 -8.11
CA THR A 431 -25.98 10.57 -7.80
C THR A 431 -27.12 10.99 -8.73
N LEU A 432 -26.81 11.53 -9.90
CA LEU A 432 -27.80 11.90 -10.92
C LEU A 432 -28.55 10.68 -11.44
N ASP A 433 -29.77 10.93 -11.94
CA ASP A 433 -30.56 9.91 -12.62
C ASP A 433 -29.83 9.40 -13.87
N TYR A 434 -29.27 8.21 -13.75
CA TYR A 434 -28.44 7.56 -14.75
C TYR A 434 -29.21 7.35 -16.08
N GLU A 435 -30.46 6.95 -16.04
CA GLU A 435 -31.26 6.71 -17.26
C GLU A 435 -31.51 8.01 -18.05
N LYS A 436 -31.75 9.10 -17.33
CA LYS A 436 -31.88 10.42 -17.95
C LYS A 436 -30.57 10.87 -18.59
N TYR A 437 -29.44 10.67 -17.87
CA TYR A 437 -28.09 11.01 -18.36
C TYR A 437 -27.73 10.21 -19.60
N GLN A 438 -27.98 8.90 -19.58
CA GLN A 438 -27.73 8.02 -20.73
C GLN A 438 -28.47 8.49 -21.99
N LYS A 439 -29.74 8.92 -21.85
CA LYS A 439 -30.53 9.47 -22.96
C LYS A 439 -29.93 10.78 -23.51
N ILE A 440 -29.35 11.62 -22.64
CA ILE A 440 -28.68 12.86 -23.03
C ILE A 440 -27.37 12.54 -23.74
N GLN A 441 -26.57 11.66 -23.19
CA GLN A 441 -25.30 11.22 -23.78
C GLN A 441 -25.52 10.55 -25.13
N GLN A 442 -26.56 9.72 -25.28
CA GLN A 442 -26.86 9.09 -26.56
C GLN A 442 -27.16 10.12 -27.66
N LYS A 443 -27.84 11.21 -27.35
CA LYS A 443 -28.04 12.30 -28.33
C LYS A 443 -26.73 12.97 -28.77
N LEU A 444 -25.80 13.09 -27.81
CA LEU A 444 -24.47 13.63 -28.13
C LEU A 444 -23.69 12.66 -29.01
N ILE A 445 -23.71 11.38 -28.68
CA ILE A 445 -23.08 10.31 -29.46
C ILE A 445 -23.65 10.30 -30.88
N ASP A 446 -24.98 10.29 -31.00
CA ASP A 446 -25.68 10.33 -32.32
C ASP A 446 -25.33 11.56 -33.17
N ALA A 447 -24.94 12.68 -32.51
CA ALA A 447 -24.50 13.87 -33.22
C ALA A 447 -23.02 13.76 -33.64
N LEU A 448 -22.16 13.22 -32.75
CA LEU A 448 -20.74 13.00 -33.02
C LEU A 448 -20.53 11.94 -34.11
N ASP A 449 -21.32 10.89 -34.14
CA ASP A 449 -21.27 9.83 -35.17
C ASP A 449 -21.60 10.34 -36.59
N LYS A 450 -22.22 11.51 -36.70
CA LYS A 450 -22.54 12.17 -37.97
C LYS A 450 -21.50 13.19 -38.41
N ALA A 451 -20.51 13.44 -37.58
CA ALA A 451 -19.48 14.44 -37.85
C ALA A 451 -18.28 13.81 -38.55
N ASP A 452 -17.83 14.45 -39.61
CA ASP A 452 -16.57 14.09 -40.32
C ASP A 452 -15.34 14.58 -39.52
N HIS A 453 -15.52 15.57 -38.65
CA HIS A 453 -14.48 16.16 -37.83
C HIS A 453 -15.06 16.67 -36.51
N VAL A 454 -14.36 16.43 -35.41
CA VAL A 454 -14.71 16.92 -34.07
C VAL A 454 -13.49 17.67 -33.52
N GLU A 455 -13.68 18.91 -33.13
CA GLU A 455 -12.70 19.72 -32.42
C GLU A 455 -13.11 19.83 -30.96
N ILE A 456 -12.19 19.51 -30.04
CA ILE A 456 -12.40 19.52 -28.59
C ILE A 456 -11.45 20.55 -27.97
#